data_cd7186313196929e06640ffa67aa39e8
#
_entry.id   cd7186313196929e06640ffa67aa39e8
#
_cell.length_a   1.000
_cell.length_b   1.000
_cell.length_c   1.000
_cell.angle_alpha   90.00
_cell.angle_beta   90.00
_cell.angle_gamma   90.00
#
_symmetry.space_group_name_H-M   'P 1'
#
loop_
_entity.id
_entity.type
_entity.pdbx_description
1 polymer ?
#
loop_
_entity_poly.entity_id
_entity_poly.type
_entity_poly.pdbx_seq_one_letter_code
_entity_poly.pdbx_strand_id
1 'polypeptide(L)'
;MRPDPLVSALVAVVLSTGGWVAKALTGSGAATASLVGFAILMGGGWPGAAVLGAFFILSSAVGRMPGTGSSGPGDAKGERRDAWQVLANGGCAALGALLARSNPGLALWVITGSLASAGADTWATAIGARSRTPPRLLLVGRPVETGSNGGMTLLGTAGAIAGAGLISAAGAVTASVPRLALWGTVIGVAGMTLDSALGATLQGRFQCRACSIDSEWSVHRCGNRTTHTGGLAWLTNDGVNALTTAGGALAGWLAWHFCAPS
;
A
#
# COMPACT_ATOMS: atom_id res chain seq x y z
N MET A 1 1.37 -11.11 22.47
CA MET A 1 0.68 -12.43 22.49
C MET A 1 0.19 -12.80 21.10
N ARG A 2 0.36 -14.06 20.68
CA ARG A 2 -0.21 -14.59 19.44
C ARG A 2 -1.50 -15.34 19.78
N PRO A 3 -2.55 -15.18 18.99
CA PRO A 3 -3.74 -15.99 19.15
C PRO A 3 -3.50 -17.44 18.67
N ASP A 4 -4.36 -18.34 19.11
CA ASP A 4 -4.42 -19.70 18.60
C ASP A 4 -4.69 -19.70 17.08
N PRO A 5 -4.20 -20.71 16.31
CA PRO A 5 -4.41 -20.77 14.87
C PRO A 5 -5.90 -20.74 14.45
N LEU A 6 -6.80 -21.39 15.20
CA LEU A 6 -8.23 -21.35 14.88
C LEU A 6 -8.82 -19.96 15.12
N VAL A 7 -8.42 -19.30 16.22
CA VAL A 7 -8.81 -17.89 16.48
C VAL A 7 -8.27 -16.97 15.40
N SER A 8 -7.01 -17.17 14.99
CA SER A 8 -6.39 -16.39 13.90
C SER A 8 -7.15 -16.53 12.58
N ALA A 9 -7.52 -17.76 12.21
CA ALA A 9 -8.30 -18.03 11.01
C ALA A 9 -9.69 -17.39 11.08
N LEU A 10 -10.39 -17.58 12.20
CA LEU A 10 -11.72 -17.01 12.41
C LEU A 10 -11.72 -15.49 12.31
N VAL A 11 -10.80 -14.83 13.03
CA VAL A 11 -10.67 -13.36 13.01
C VAL A 11 -10.36 -12.86 11.60
N ALA A 12 -9.42 -13.49 10.90
CA ALA A 12 -9.06 -13.10 9.54
C ALA A 12 -10.26 -13.24 8.57
N VAL A 13 -11.01 -14.34 8.64
CA VAL A 13 -12.20 -14.57 7.80
C VAL A 13 -13.32 -13.57 8.13
N VAL A 14 -13.62 -13.36 9.41
CA VAL A 14 -14.69 -12.45 9.84
C VAL A 14 -14.39 -11.02 9.38
N LEU A 15 -13.17 -10.53 9.60
CA LEU A 15 -12.79 -9.16 9.20
C LEU A 15 -12.76 -9.00 7.68
N SER A 16 -12.26 -9.99 6.94
CA SER A 16 -12.25 -9.94 5.47
C SER A 16 -13.65 -10.02 4.87
N THR A 17 -14.53 -10.82 5.46
CA THR A 17 -15.96 -10.86 5.09
C THR A 17 -16.63 -9.51 5.37
N GLY A 18 -16.33 -8.88 6.51
CA GLY A 18 -16.78 -7.52 6.80
C GLY A 18 -16.32 -6.50 5.75
N GLY A 19 -15.07 -6.59 5.29
CA GLY A 19 -14.54 -5.77 4.20
C GLY A 19 -15.26 -6.01 2.86
N TRP A 20 -15.66 -7.25 2.56
CA TRP A 20 -16.45 -7.59 1.39
C TRP A 20 -17.87 -7.03 1.46
N VAL A 21 -18.55 -7.21 2.59
CA VAL A 21 -19.89 -6.68 2.84
C VAL A 21 -19.88 -5.14 2.77
N ALA A 22 -18.86 -4.50 3.32
CA ALA A 22 -18.63 -3.05 3.25
C ALA A 22 -18.21 -2.54 1.85
N LYS A 23 -18.19 -3.43 0.83
CA LYS A 23 -17.78 -3.12 -0.55
C LYS A 23 -16.37 -2.54 -0.69
N ALA A 24 -15.48 -2.80 0.27
CA ALA A 24 -14.06 -2.43 0.20
C ALA A 24 -13.24 -3.50 -0.53
N LEU A 25 -13.71 -4.75 -0.53
CA LEU A 25 -13.06 -5.90 -1.18
C LEU A 25 -14.01 -6.56 -2.20
N THR A 26 -13.43 -7.14 -3.24
CA THR A 26 -14.13 -8.13 -4.08
C THR A 26 -14.16 -9.48 -3.35
N GLY A 27 -14.89 -10.48 -3.87
CA GLY A 27 -14.86 -11.84 -3.30
C GLY A 27 -13.45 -12.45 -3.29
N SER A 28 -12.70 -12.31 -4.40
CA SER A 28 -11.30 -12.75 -4.47
C SER A 28 -10.38 -11.94 -3.52
N GLY A 29 -10.62 -10.62 -3.40
CA GLY A 29 -9.91 -9.76 -2.46
C GLY A 29 -10.14 -10.18 -1.00
N ALA A 30 -11.37 -10.55 -0.63
CA ALA A 30 -11.68 -11.03 0.73
C ALA A 30 -11.03 -12.37 1.04
N ALA A 31 -11.03 -13.33 0.10
CA ALA A 31 -10.34 -14.61 0.27
C ALA A 31 -8.84 -14.40 0.49
N THR A 32 -8.22 -13.56 -0.34
CA THR A 32 -6.78 -13.23 -0.21
C THR A 32 -6.49 -12.46 1.08
N ALA A 33 -7.36 -11.51 1.47
CA ALA A 33 -7.21 -10.77 2.73
C ALA A 33 -7.31 -11.69 3.97
N SER A 34 -8.12 -12.76 3.89
CA SER A 34 -8.17 -13.78 4.95
C SER A 34 -6.83 -14.50 5.10
N LEU A 35 -6.18 -14.87 4.00
CA LEU A 35 -4.85 -15.52 4.04
C LEU A 35 -3.76 -14.57 4.55
N VAL A 36 -3.74 -13.32 4.07
CA VAL A 36 -2.81 -12.29 4.54
C VAL A 36 -3.01 -12.00 6.02
N GLY A 37 -4.25 -11.82 6.47
CA GLY A 37 -4.58 -11.57 7.87
C GLY A 37 -4.20 -12.72 8.78
N PHE A 38 -4.47 -13.96 8.36
CA PHE A 38 -4.05 -15.16 9.07
C PHE A 38 -2.53 -15.23 9.24
N ALA A 39 -1.77 -15.02 8.16
CA ALA A 39 -0.31 -15.05 8.19
C ALA A 39 0.28 -13.97 9.12
N ILE A 40 -0.29 -12.76 9.09
CA ILE A 40 0.13 -11.66 9.96
C ILE A 40 -0.19 -11.96 11.43
N LEU A 41 -1.36 -12.52 11.74
CA LEU A 41 -1.70 -12.95 13.11
C LEU A 41 -0.76 -14.04 13.60
N MET A 42 -0.43 -15.01 12.77
CA MET A 42 0.49 -16.10 13.10
C MET A 42 1.93 -15.65 13.33
N GLY A 43 2.42 -14.64 12.62
CA GLY A 43 3.77 -14.10 12.77
C GLY A 43 3.86 -12.95 13.76
N GLY A 44 3.07 -11.90 13.57
CA GLY A 44 3.11 -10.64 14.31
C GLY A 44 2.13 -10.54 15.49
N GLY A 45 1.23 -11.52 15.65
CA GLY A 45 0.22 -11.51 16.70
C GLY A 45 -0.77 -10.35 16.63
N TRP A 46 -1.34 -9.97 17.77
CA TRP A 46 -2.28 -8.84 17.86
C TRP A 46 -1.67 -7.49 17.45
N PRO A 47 -0.39 -7.15 17.78
CA PRO A 47 0.21 -5.92 17.27
C PRO A 47 0.29 -5.88 15.74
N GLY A 48 0.66 -6.99 15.09
CA GLY A 48 0.66 -7.08 13.62
C GLY A 48 -0.73 -6.93 13.03
N ALA A 49 -1.75 -7.52 13.67
CA ALA A 49 -3.14 -7.35 13.28
C ALA A 49 -3.63 -5.91 13.44
N ALA A 50 -3.18 -5.20 14.47
CA ALA A 50 -3.50 -3.79 14.67
C ALA A 50 -2.93 -2.90 13.54
N VAL A 51 -1.68 -3.18 13.11
CA VAL A 51 -1.06 -2.49 11.95
C VAL A 51 -1.86 -2.76 10.67
N LEU A 52 -2.22 -4.03 10.41
CA LEU A 52 -3.02 -4.40 9.23
C LEU A 52 -4.41 -3.75 9.29
N GLY A 53 -5.07 -3.78 10.44
CA GLY A 53 -6.38 -3.15 10.65
C GLY A 53 -6.33 -1.64 10.43
N ALA A 54 -5.32 -0.96 10.99
CA ALA A 54 -5.10 0.47 10.78
C ALA A 54 -4.88 0.77 9.29
N PHE A 55 -3.99 0.03 8.62
CA PHE A 55 -3.77 0.17 7.18
C PHE A 55 -5.08 0.03 6.40
N PHE A 56 -5.82 -1.06 6.61
CA PHE A 56 -7.03 -1.35 5.84
C PHE A 56 -8.14 -0.32 6.07
N ILE A 57 -8.42 0.00 7.34
CA ILE A 57 -9.50 0.93 7.71
C ILE A 57 -9.17 2.35 7.25
N LEU A 58 -7.99 2.86 7.61
CA LEU A 58 -7.60 4.23 7.32
C LEU A 58 -7.42 4.47 5.82
N SER A 59 -6.80 3.52 5.09
CA SER A 59 -6.65 3.62 3.64
C SER A 59 -8.00 3.50 2.90
N SER A 60 -8.93 2.69 3.42
CA SER A 60 -10.28 2.61 2.86
C SER A 60 -11.10 3.87 3.15
N ALA A 61 -10.92 4.48 4.30
CA ALA A 61 -11.59 5.72 4.67
C ALA A 61 -11.11 6.89 3.80
N VAL A 62 -9.78 7.08 3.67
CA VAL A 62 -9.23 8.17 2.88
C VAL A 62 -9.55 8.02 1.39
N GLY A 63 -9.54 6.80 0.85
CA GLY A 63 -9.89 6.54 -0.55
C GLY A 63 -11.36 6.82 -0.91
N ARG A 64 -12.26 6.84 0.09
CA ARG A 64 -13.68 7.18 -0.10
C ARG A 64 -14.01 8.66 0.10
N MET A 65 -13.03 9.48 0.45
CA MET A 65 -13.28 10.92 0.64
C MET A 65 -13.60 11.58 -0.71
N PRO A 66 -14.57 12.52 -0.78
CA PRO A 66 -14.86 13.23 -2.02
C PRO A 66 -13.62 13.94 -2.58
N GLY A 67 -13.41 13.89 -3.87
CA GLY A 67 -12.27 14.51 -4.56
C GLY A 67 -10.94 13.75 -4.44
N THR A 68 -10.94 12.55 -3.87
CA THR A 68 -9.76 11.66 -3.83
C THR A 68 -9.71 10.71 -5.02
N GLY A 69 -10.54 10.92 -6.04
CA GLY A 69 -10.64 10.01 -7.18
C GLY A 69 -9.27 9.71 -7.78
N SER A 70 -8.76 8.51 -7.47
CA SER A 70 -7.64 7.89 -8.17
C SER A 70 -8.03 7.46 -9.59
N SER A 71 -9.30 7.63 -9.94
CA SER A 71 -9.83 7.36 -11.26
C SER A 71 -9.43 8.46 -12.22
N GLY A 72 -8.15 8.47 -12.62
CA GLY A 72 -7.80 9.11 -13.87
C GLY A 72 -8.66 8.54 -15.00
N PRO A 73 -8.82 9.25 -16.12
CA PRO A 73 -9.63 8.77 -17.26
C PRO A 73 -9.24 7.37 -17.76
N GLY A 74 -8.08 6.85 -17.37
CA GLY A 74 -7.55 5.54 -17.76
C GLY A 74 -7.71 4.40 -16.74
N ASP A 75 -8.17 4.68 -15.51
CA ASP A 75 -8.21 3.66 -14.45
C ASP A 75 -9.33 2.65 -14.69
N ALA A 76 -8.95 1.40 -15.02
CA ALA A 76 -9.87 0.31 -15.27
C ALA A 76 -10.28 -0.46 -14.01
N LYS A 77 -9.55 -0.28 -12.89
CA LYS A 77 -9.86 -0.93 -11.62
C LYS A 77 -10.93 -0.16 -10.85
N GLY A 78 -11.94 -0.90 -10.41
CA GLY A 78 -13.01 -0.34 -9.57
C GLY A 78 -12.51 0.01 -8.17
N GLU A 79 -13.35 0.68 -7.38
CA GLU A 79 -13.06 1.11 -5.99
C GLU A 79 -12.82 -0.06 -5.00
N ARG A 80 -13.13 -1.31 -5.41
CA ARG A 80 -13.04 -2.51 -4.58
C ARG A 80 -11.74 -3.24 -4.84
N ARG A 81 -10.93 -3.45 -3.80
CA ARG A 81 -9.64 -4.14 -3.91
C ARG A 81 -9.83 -5.61 -4.27
N ASP A 82 -9.20 -6.04 -5.34
CA ASP A 82 -9.13 -7.43 -5.78
C ASP A 82 -7.97 -8.21 -5.13
N ALA A 83 -7.81 -9.49 -5.48
CA ALA A 83 -6.76 -10.35 -4.95
C ALA A 83 -5.35 -9.82 -5.22
N TRP A 84 -5.10 -9.28 -6.42
CA TRP A 84 -3.78 -8.77 -6.81
C TRP A 84 -3.41 -7.52 -6.02
N GLN A 85 -4.36 -6.60 -5.84
CA GLN A 85 -4.16 -5.41 -5.02
C GLN A 85 -3.92 -5.75 -3.54
N VAL A 86 -4.62 -6.77 -3.02
CA VAL A 86 -4.39 -7.25 -1.65
C VAL A 86 -3.01 -7.89 -1.51
N LEU A 87 -2.57 -8.69 -2.47
CA LEU A 87 -1.22 -9.29 -2.48
C LEU A 87 -0.13 -8.24 -2.65
N ALA A 88 -0.29 -7.29 -3.57
CA ALA A 88 0.68 -6.22 -3.79
C ALA A 88 0.94 -5.40 -2.52
N ASN A 89 -0.14 -5.07 -1.77
CA ASN A 89 -0.04 -4.23 -0.59
C ASN A 89 0.23 -4.98 0.71
N GLY A 90 -0.19 -6.24 0.84
CA GLY A 90 -0.14 -7.01 2.09
C GLY A 90 0.69 -8.29 2.03
N GLY A 91 1.01 -8.78 0.82
CA GLY A 91 1.68 -10.07 0.64
C GLY A 91 3.09 -10.10 1.23
N CYS A 92 3.87 -9.03 1.03
CA CYS A 92 5.22 -8.92 1.61
C CYS A 92 5.19 -8.86 3.14
N ALA A 93 4.21 -8.16 3.73
CA ALA A 93 4.00 -8.16 5.17
C ALA A 93 3.65 -9.56 5.71
N ALA A 94 2.76 -10.28 5.01
CA ALA A 94 2.37 -11.63 5.37
C ALA A 94 3.52 -12.63 5.28
N LEU A 95 4.27 -12.60 4.18
CA LEU A 95 5.44 -13.46 3.99
C LEU A 95 6.51 -13.16 5.05
N GLY A 96 6.84 -11.89 5.27
CA GLY A 96 7.80 -11.47 6.29
C GLY A 96 7.35 -11.86 7.70
N ALA A 97 6.07 -11.78 8.01
CA ALA A 97 5.50 -12.23 9.28
C ALA A 97 5.71 -13.74 9.50
N LEU A 98 5.51 -14.55 8.46
CA LEU A 98 5.72 -16.01 8.54
C LEU A 98 7.20 -16.37 8.66
N LEU A 99 8.08 -15.72 7.88
CA LEU A 99 9.53 -15.96 7.93
C LEU A 99 10.12 -15.54 9.28
N ALA A 100 9.63 -14.45 9.88
CA ALA A 100 10.07 -13.95 11.17
C ALA A 100 9.24 -14.50 12.36
N ARG A 101 8.41 -15.55 12.17
CA ARG A 101 7.49 -16.03 13.20
C ARG A 101 8.18 -16.47 14.50
N SER A 102 9.43 -16.90 14.47
CA SER A 102 10.19 -17.21 15.69
C SER A 102 10.53 -15.98 16.53
N ASN A 103 10.55 -14.79 15.93
CA ASN A 103 10.83 -13.50 16.57
C ASN A 103 9.68 -12.51 16.32
N PRO A 104 8.68 -12.42 17.22
CA PRO A 104 7.52 -11.53 17.04
C PRO A 104 7.87 -10.06 16.95
N GLY A 105 8.94 -9.64 17.60
CA GLY A 105 9.44 -8.27 17.49
C GLY A 105 9.90 -7.95 16.08
N LEU A 106 10.77 -8.78 15.51
CA LEU A 106 11.21 -8.66 14.13
C LEU A 106 10.02 -8.70 13.16
N ALA A 107 9.10 -9.66 13.35
CA ALA A 107 7.90 -9.77 12.52
C ALA A 107 7.11 -8.46 12.51
N LEU A 108 6.92 -7.83 13.67
CA LEU A 108 6.19 -6.57 13.78
C LEU A 108 6.88 -5.43 13.01
N TRP A 109 8.21 -5.31 13.06
CA TRP A 109 8.93 -4.30 12.31
C TRP A 109 8.81 -4.49 10.80
N VAL A 110 8.92 -5.72 10.34
CA VAL A 110 8.74 -6.08 8.92
C VAL A 110 7.31 -5.77 8.44
N ILE A 111 6.30 -6.17 9.21
CA ILE A 111 4.89 -5.88 8.92
C ILE A 111 4.67 -4.37 8.85
N THR A 112 5.17 -3.63 9.85
CA THR A 112 4.98 -2.18 9.93
C THR A 112 5.65 -1.47 8.77
N GLY A 113 6.90 -1.80 8.44
CA GLY A 113 7.61 -1.21 7.31
C GLY A 113 6.88 -1.43 5.98
N SER A 114 6.39 -2.64 5.74
CA SER A 114 5.64 -2.99 4.53
C SER A 114 4.31 -2.23 4.44
N LEU A 115 3.48 -2.31 5.49
CA LEU A 115 2.13 -1.72 5.47
C LEU A 115 2.13 -0.19 5.62
N ALA A 116 3.11 0.38 6.31
CA ALA A 116 3.29 1.83 6.36
C ALA A 116 3.68 2.38 4.97
N SER A 117 4.48 1.66 4.18
CA SER A 117 4.81 2.03 2.81
C SER A 117 3.57 2.04 1.90
N ALA A 118 2.76 0.98 1.95
CA ALA A 118 1.50 0.91 1.21
C ALA A 118 0.50 1.99 1.64
N GLY A 119 0.42 2.25 2.96
CA GLY A 119 -0.45 3.27 3.51
C GLY A 119 -0.02 4.69 3.14
N ALA A 120 1.29 4.97 3.20
CA ALA A 120 1.86 6.25 2.80
C ALA A 120 1.52 6.58 1.34
N ASP A 121 1.70 5.62 0.43
CA ASP A 121 1.37 5.79 -0.98
C ASP A 121 -0.14 6.03 -1.19
N THR A 122 -1.00 5.21 -0.57
CA THR A 122 -2.46 5.39 -0.65
C THR A 122 -2.89 6.79 -0.16
N TRP A 123 -2.33 7.26 0.96
CA TRP A 123 -2.66 8.57 1.51
C TRP A 123 -2.07 9.71 0.68
N ALA A 124 -0.83 9.54 0.15
CA ALA A 124 -0.21 10.51 -0.75
C ALA A 124 -1.08 10.74 -1.99
N THR A 125 -1.54 9.67 -2.62
CA THR A 125 -2.38 9.71 -3.81
C THR A 125 -3.74 10.34 -3.51
N ALA A 126 -4.45 9.86 -2.49
CA ALA A 126 -5.79 10.34 -2.16
C ALA A 126 -5.82 11.81 -1.71
N ILE A 127 -4.88 12.21 -0.86
CA ILE A 127 -4.80 13.59 -0.34
C ILE A 127 -4.14 14.50 -1.37
N GLY A 128 -3.12 14.01 -2.09
CA GLY A 128 -2.43 14.74 -3.15
C GLY A 128 -3.34 15.12 -4.31
N ALA A 129 -4.32 14.30 -4.66
CA ALA A 129 -5.33 14.59 -5.69
C ALA A 129 -6.15 15.87 -5.38
N ARG A 130 -6.20 16.30 -4.13
CA ARG A 130 -6.88 17.53 -3.67
C ARG A 130 -5.99 18.76 -3.68
N SER A 131 -4.73 18.60 -4.08
CA SER A 131 -3.79 19.72 -4.16
C SER A 131 -4.23 20.76 -5.18
N ARG A 132 -4.14 22.02 -4.81
CA ARG A 132 -4.38 23.15 -5.73
C ARG A 132 -3.16 23.40 -6.64
N THR A 133 -1.99 22.87 -6.29
CA THR A 133 -0.78 22.97 -7.09
C THR A 133 -0.58 21.70 -7.90
N PRO A 134 -0.16 21.79 -9.17
CA PRO A 134 0.08 20.62 -9.99
C PRO A 134 1.16 19.73 -9.38
N PRO A 135 1.03 18.38 -9.50
CA PRO A 135 2.08 17.46 -9.07
C PRO A 135 3.36 17.70 -9.87
N ARG A 136 4.49 17.33 -9.27
CA ARG A 136 5.80 17.37 -9.92
C ARG A 136 6.45 16.00 -9.87
N LEU A 137 7.12 15.62 -10.96
CA LEU A 137 7.93 14.41 -10.98
C LEU A 137 9.11 14.57 -10.01
N LEU A 138 9.27 13.59 -9.12
CA LEU A 138 10.27 13.61 -8.04
C LEU A 138 11.70 13.87 -8.57
N LEU A 139 12.11 13.18 -9.64
CA LEU A 139 13.49 13.20 -10.13
C LEU A 139 13.86 14.44 -10.94
N VAL A 140 12.89 15.08 -11.59
CA VAL A 140 13.16 16.19 -12.53
C VAL A 140 12.42 17.48 -12.18
N GLY A 141 11.56 17.47 -11.16
CA GLY A 141 10.79 18.65 -10.73
C GLY A 141 9.78 19.18 -11.75
N ARG A 142 9.62 18.52 -12.91
CA ARG A 142 8.70 18.94 -13.98
C ARG A 142 7.25 18.79 -13.51
N PRO A 143 6.38 19.80 -13.71
CA PRO A 143 4.97 19.68 -13.44
C PRO A 143 4.33 18.67 -14.41
N VAL A 144 3.38 17.89 -13.88
CA VAL A 144 2.61 16.89 -14.62
C VAL A 144 1.12 17.01 -14.27
N GLU A 145 0.26 16.34 -15.05
CA GLU A 145 -1.16 16.29 -14.76
C GLU A 145 -1.44 15.49 -13.49
N THR A 146 -2.52 15.85 -12.79
CA THR A 146 -2.97 15.10 -11.61
C THR A 146 -3.34 13.68 -12.02
N GLY A 147 -2.81 12.70 -11.28
CA GLY A 147 -2.97 11.27 -11.59
C GLY A 147 -1.87 10.70 -12.47
N SER A 148 -0.87 11.50 -12.88
CA SER A 148 0.31 10.97 -13.59
C SER A 148 1.19 10.14 -12.63
N ASN A 149 1.68 8.99 -13.13
CA ASN A 149 2.57 8.11 -12.36
C ASN A 149 3.83 8.84 -11.91
N GLY A 150 4.15 8.75 -10.63
CA GLY A 150 5.32 9.39 -10.02
C GLY A 150 5.17 10.89 -9.77
N GLY A 151 3.99 11.47 -9.99
CA GLY A 151 3.69 12.86 -9.65
C GLY A 151 3.47 13.05 -8.15
N MET A 152 4.21 13.94 -7.51
CA MET A 152 4.13 14.25 -6.07
C MET A 152 3.69 15.69 -5.81
N THR A 153 2.94 15.89 -4.72
CA THR A 153 2.57 17.21 -4.21
C THR A 153 2.98 17.34 -2.74
N LEU A 154 3.20 18.56 -2.25
CA LEU A 154 3.47 18.79 -0.82
C LEU A 154 2.31 18.30 0.06
N LEU A 155 1.06 18.51 -0.40
CA LEU A 155 -0.12 18.03 0.30
C LEU A 155 -0.17 16.50 0.35
N GLY A 156 0.19 15.81 -0.75
CA GLY A 156 0.30 14.37 -0.81
C GLY A 156 1.39 13.84 0.13
N THR A 157 2.57 14.50 0.17
CA THR A 157 3.65 14.15 1.09
C THR A 157 3.22 14.30 2.56
N ALA A 158 2.50 15.36 2.90
CA ALA A 158 1.91 15.51 4.24
C ALA A 158 0.92 14.38 4.55
N GLY A 159 0.10 13.99 3.56
CA GLY A 159 -0.78 12.82 3.64
C GLY A 159 0.00 11.53 3.91
N ALA A 160 1.09 11.30 3.17
CA ALA A 160 1.96 10.13 3.36
C ALA A 160 2.51 10.03 4.79
N ILE A 161 3.01 11.15 5.32
CA ILE A 161 3.53 11.22 6.70
C ILE A 161 2.43 10.88 7.70
N ALA A 162 1.23 11.46 7.54
CA ALA A 162 0.10 11.19 8.41
C ALA A 162 -0.35 9.73 8.34
N GLY A 163 -0.50 9.17 7.13
CA GLY A 163 -0.92 7.78 6.92
C GLY A 163 0.07 6.78 7.48
N ALA A 164 1.36 6.93 7.14
CA ALA A 164 2.43 6.09 7.68
C ALA A 164 2.52 6.20 9.21
N GLY A 165 2.41 7.44 9.73
CA GLY A 165 2.47 7.70 11.18
C GLY A 165 1.35 7.02 11.95
N LEU A 166 0.10 7.12 11.48
CA LEU A 166 -1.05 6.48 12.13
C LEU A 166 -0.96 4.95 12.09
N ILE A 167 -0.55 4.37 10.95
CA ILE A 167 -0.37 2.93 10.80
C ILE A 167 0.72 2.43 11.71
N SER A 168 1.88 3.10 11.75
CA SER A 168 3.01 2.73 12.60
C SER A 168 2.72 2.92 14.09
N ALA A 169 1.94 3.96 14.44
CA ALA A 169 1.50 4.20 15.82
C ALA A 169 0.61 3.06 16.35
N ALA A 170 -0.24 2.46 15.49
CA ALA A 170 -1.06 1.31 15.90
C ALA A 170 -0.20 0.14 16.38
N GLY A 171 0.89 -0.19 15.68
CA GLY A 171 1.86 -1.20 16.10
C GLY A 171 2.65 -0.79 17.33
N ALA A 172 3.11 0.46 17.37
CA ALA A 172 3.90 1.01 18.45
C ALA A 172 3.16 0.99 19.80
N VAL A 173 1.90 1.41 19.79
CA VAL A 173 1.04 1.44 21.00
C VAL A 173 0.71 0.03 21.47
N THR A 174 0.29 -0.85 20.55
CA THR A 174 -0.13 -2.21 20.91
C THR A 174 1.01 -3.12 21.37
N ALA A 175 2.24 -2.83 20.95
CA ALA A 175 3.44 -3.54 21.36
C ALA A 175 4.26 -2.81 22.45
N SER A 176 3.88 -1.57 22.81
CA SER A 176 4.65 -0.71 23.72
C SER A 176 6.09 -0.43 23.21
N VAL A 177 6.25 -0.21 21.90
CA VAL A 177 7.52 0.05 21.22
C VAL A 177 7.49 1.44 20.54
N PRO A 178 7.70 2.56 21.26
CA PRO A 178 7.54 3.91 20.71
C PRO A 178 8.41 4.19 19.46
N ARG A 179 9.62 3.63 19.41
CA ARG A 179 10.54 3.78 18.27
C ARG A 179 9.94 3.26 16.94
N LEU A 180 9.04 2.28 17.02
CA LEU A 180 8.36 1.74 15.85
C LEU A 180 7.49 2.80 15.15
N ALA A 181 6.87 3.72 15.90
CA ALA A 181 6.10 4.82 15.32
C ALA A 181 6.98 5.73 14.46
N LEU A 182 8.14 6.13 14.98
CA LEU A 182 9.09 6.99 14.26
C LEU A 182 9.65 6.29 13.01
N TRP A 183 10.26 5.13 13.21
CA TRP A 183 10.95 4.42 12.12
C TRP A 183 9.97 3.88 11.08
N GLY A 184 8.80 3.38 11.48
CA GLY A 184 7.76 2.97 10.56
C GLY A 184 7.24 4.14 9.71
N THR A 185 7.14 5.36 10.28
CA THR A 185 6.80 6.56 9.52
C THR A 185 7.88 6.90 8.50
N VAL A 186 9.15 6.90 8.89
CA VAL A 186 10.29 7.17 7.99
C VAL A 186 10.33 6.15 6.85
N ILE A 187 10.20 4.85 7.18
CA ILE A 187 10.17 3.76 6.18
C ILE A 187 8.96 3.91 5.26
N GLY A 188 7.79 4.25 5.81
CA GLY A 188 6.58 4.45 5.01
C GLY A 188 6.74 5.57 3.98
N VAL A 189 7.28 6.72 4.39
CA VAL A 189 7.54 7.86 3.49
C VAL A 189 8.61 7.51 2.46
N ALA A 190 9.67 6.80 2.85
CA ALA A 190 10.69 6.31 1.92
C ALA A 190 10.09 5.34 0.88
N GLY A 191 9.17 4.45 1.32
CA GLY A 191 8.43 3.55 0.45
C GLY A 191 7.59 4.31 -0.57
N MET A 192 6.78 5.28 -0.16
CA MET A 192 6.00 6.13 -1.08
C MET A 192 6.91 6.88 -2.07
N THR A 193 8.07 7.34 -1.61
CA THR A 193 9.06 8.00 -2.49
C THR A 193 9.63 7.02 -3.53
N LEU A 194 9.90 5.77 -3.13
CA LEU A 194 10.32 4.70 -4.03
C LEU A 194 9.21 4.37 -5.04
N ASP A 195 7.95 4.29 -4.59
CA ASP A 195 6.80 4.08 -5.47
C ASP A 195 6.72 5.16 -6.56
N SER A 196 6.78 6.42 -6.17
CA SER A 196 6.80 7.55 -7.09
C SER A 196 7.98 7.50 -8.07
N ALA A 197 9.16 7.08 -7.62
CA ALA A 197 10.33 6.96 -8.49
C ALA A 197 10.16 5.80 -9.49
N LEU A 198 9.69 4.64 -9.05
CA LEU A 198 9.40 3.48 -9.92
C LEU A 198 8.27 3.79 -10.91
N GLY A 199 7.20 4.44 -10.44
CA GLY A 199 6.07 4.87 -11.25
C GLY A 199 6.48 5.84 -12.36
N ALA A 200 7.35 6.81 -12.05
CA ALA A 200 7.86 7.77 -13.02
C ALA A 200 8.78 7.15 -14.09
N THR A 201 9.54 6.10 -13.73
CA THR A 201 10.65 5.59 -14.57
C THR A 201 10.37 4.24 -15.20
N LEU A 202 9.88 3.28 -14.42
CA LEU A 202 9.80 1.87 -14.82
C LEU A 202 8.38 1.36 -15.08
N GLN A 203 7.34 1.94 -14.49
CA GLN A 203 5.97 1.49 -14.69
C GLN A 203 5.54 1.59 -16.14
N GLY A 204 4.85 0.56 -16.65
CA GLY A 204 4.34 0.53 -18.01
C GLY A 204 3.32 1.63 -18.27
N ARG A 205 3.50 2.37 -19.34
CA ARG A 205 2.62 3.46 -19.79
C ARG A 205 2.05 3.11 -21.15
N PHE A 206 0.76 3.35 -21.27
CA PHE A 206 0.01 3.05 -22.49
C PHE A 206 -0.84 4.26 -22.86
N GLN A 207 -1.21 4.37 -24.13
CA GLN A 207 -2.14 5.37 -24.63
C GLN A 207 -3.23 4.72 -25.47
N CYS A 208 -4.47 5.07 -25.21
CA CYS A 208 -5.62 4.57 -25.98
C CYS A 208 -5.62 5.16 -27.38
N ARG A 209 -5.68 4.32 -28.40
CA ARG A 209 -5.69 4.75 -29.81
C ARG A 209 -6.95 5.50 -30.20
N ALA A 210 -8.09 5.21 -29.56
CA ALA A 210 -9.37 5.82 -29.89
C ALA A 210 -9.64 7.11 -29.12
N CYS A 211 -9.25 7.17 -27.83
CA CYS A 211 -9.55 8.29 -26.95
C CYS A 211 -8.36 9.24 -26.79
N SER A 212 -7.14 8.84 -27.21
CA SER A 212 -5.87 9.54 -26.96
C SER A 212 -5.59 9.80 -25.47
N ILE A 213 -6.19 8.99 -24.58
CA ILE A 213 -6.08 9.11 -23.13
C ILE A 213 -5.04 8.11 -22.65
N ASP A 214 -4.21 8.51 -21.68
CA ASP A 214 -3.25 7.63 -21.02
C ASP A 214 -3.97 6.52 -20.22
N SER A 215 -3.36 5.34 -20.18
CA SER A 215 -3.88 4.14 -19.54
C SER A 215 -2.74 3.35 -18.92
N GLU A 216 -3.01 2.62 -17.86
CA GLU A 216 -2.09 1.65 -17.26
C GLU A 216 -2.23 0.24 -17.87
N TRP A 217 -3.16 0.05 -18.83
CA TRP A 217 -3.57 -1.25 -19.34
C TRP A 217 -3.42 -1.35 -20.85
N SER A 218 -3.16 -2.56 -21.32
CA SER A 218 -3.13 -2.90 -22.76
C SER A 218 -4.48 -2.78 -23.47
N VAL A 219 -5.58 -2.75 -22.69
CA VAL A 219 -6.94 -2.47 -23.18
C VAL A 219 -7.55 -1.39 -22.32
N HIS A 220 -7.91 -0.26 -22.93
CA HIS A 220 -8.56 0.85 -22.27
C HIS A 220 -10.04 0.50 -21.94
N ARG A 221 -10.62 1.15 -20.93
CA ARG A 221 -12.03 0.96 -20.51
C ARG A 221 -13.06 1.16 -21.61
N CYS A 222 -12.73 1.87 -22.70
CA CYS A 222 -13.59 1.99 -23.87
C CYS A 222 -13.58 0.74 -24.77
N GLY A 223 -12.88 -0.35 -24.38
CA GLY A 223 -12.75 -1.60 -25.13
C GLY A 223 -11.68 -1.61 -26.21
N ASN A 224 -11.03 -0.46 -26.51
CA ASN A 224 -9.99 -0.37 -27.52
C ASN A 224 -8.61 -0.74 -26.98
N ARG A 225 -7.78 -1.33 -27.85
CA ARG A 225 -6.38 -1.62 -27.55
C ARG A 225 -5.58 -0.30 -27.39
N THR A 226 -4.64 -0.32 -26.45
CA THR A 226 -3.70 0.75 -26.21
C THR A 226 -2.38 0.51 -26.92
N THR A 227 -1.60 1.55 -27.09
CA THR A 227 -0.20 1.48 -27.55
C THR A 227 0.71 1.71 -26.37
N HIS A 228 1.72 0.87 -26.21
CA HIS A 228 2.75 1.05 -25.19
C HIS A 228 3.61 2.27 -25.54
N THR A 229 3.75 3.21 -24.59
CA THR A 229 4.42 4.49 -24.79
C THR A 229 5.68 4.66 -23.94
N GLY A 230 5.90 3.77 -22.97
CA GLY A 230 7.13 3.83 -22.15
C GLY A 230 7.08 2.93 -20.93
N GLY A 231 8.21 2.81 -20.24
CA GLY A 231 8.38 1.91 -19.11
C GLY A 231 8.44 0.43 -19.50
N LEU A 232 8.32 -0.46 -18.54
CA LEU A 232 8.28 -1.91 -18.74
C LEU A 232 6.81 -2.37 -18.86
N ALA A 233 6.40 -2.83 -20.03
CA ALA A 233 5.00 -3.16 -20.31
C ALA A 233 4.35 -4.15 -19.33
N TRP A 234 5.14 -5.01 -18.69
CA TRP A 234 4.69 -5.97 -17.69
C TRP A 234 4.63 -5.42 -16.27
N LEU A 235 5.29 -4.28 -15.99
CA LEU A 235 5.30 -3.69 -14.65
C LEU A 235 4.07 -2.79 -14.48
N THR A 236 3.04 -3.35 -13.89
CA THR A 236 1.80 -2.66 -13.57
C THR A 236 1.92 -1.89 -12.25
N ASN A 237 0.94 -1.07 -11.91
CA ASN A 237 0.84 -0.41 -10.61
C ASN A 237 0.88 -1.42 -9.44
N ASP A 238 0.21 -2.58 -9.56
CA ASP A 238 0.31 -3.63 -8.52
C ASP A 238 1.73 -4.17 -8.38
N GLY A 239 2.48 -4.28 -9.48
CA GLY A 239 3.88 -4.67 -9.45
C GLY A 239 4.76 -3.63 -8.75
N VAL A 240 4.53 -2.35 -8.99
CA VAL A 240 5.22 -1.25 -8.29
C VAL A 240 4.91 -1.30 -6.79
N ASN A 241 3.63 -1.42 -6.42
CA ASN A 241 3.21 -1.57 -5.02
C ASN A 241 3.87 -2.78 -4.33
N ALA A 242 3.98 -3.92 -5.03
CA ALA A 242 4.64 -5.11 -4.49
C ALA A 242 6.15 -4.85 -4.23
N LEU A 243 6.85 -4.19 -5.16
CA LEU A 243 8.25 -3.80 -4.98
C LEU A 243 8.43 -2.82 -3.83
N THR A 244 7.55 -1.85 -3.72
CA THR A 244 7.54 -0.83 -2.67
C THR A 244 7.31 -1.45 -1.29
N THR A 245 6.32 -2.33 -1.17
CA THR A 245 6.03 -3.02 0.09
C THR A 245 7.11 -4.03 0.47
N ALA A 246 7.78 -4.66 -0.51
CA ALA A 246 8.97 -5.49 -0.28
C ALA A 246 10.15 -4.65 0.23
N GLY A 247 10.38 -3.47 -0.37
CA GLY A 247 11.38 -2.51 0.10
C GLY A 247 11.10 -2.04 1.53
N GLY A 248 9.84 -1.75 1.86
CA GLY A 248 9.40 -1.40 3.20
C GLY A 248 9.60 -2.54 4.20
N ALA A 249 9.31 -3.79 3.82
CA ALA A 249 9.56 -4.97 4.64
C ALA A 249 11.05 -5.15 4.93
N LEU A 250 11.90 -5.03 3.91
CA LEU A 250 13.36 -5.09 4.05
C LEU A 250 13.88 -3.95 4.93
N ALA A 251 13.42 -2.72 4.74
CA ALA A 251 13.79 -1.59 5.58
C ALA A 251 13.35 -1.79 7.05
N GLY A 252 12.18 -2.39 7.28
CA GLY A 252 11.73 -2.80 8.63
C GLY A 252 12.63 -3.85 9.25
N TRP A 253 13.06 -4.85 8.46
CA TRP A 253 14.03 -5.85 8.90
C TRP A 253 15.37 -5.21 9.28
N LEU A 254 15.90 -4.32 8.46
CA LEU A 254 17.13 -3.57 8.77
C LEU A 254 16.97 -2.72 10.01
N ALA A 255 15.90 -1.95 10.11
CA ALA A 255 15.64 -1.08 11.26
C ALA A 255 15.51 -1.86 12.58
N TRP A 256 15.00 -3.08 12.57
CA TRP A 256 15.02 -3.96 13.73
C TRP A 256 16.44 -4.20 14.23
N HIS A 257 17.38 -4.52 13.35
CA HIS A 257 18.76 -4.84 13.74
C HIS A 257 19.55 -3.64 14.22
N PHE A 258 19.23 -2.42 13.76
CA PHE A 258 19.98 -1.21 14.12
C PHE A 258 19.27 -0.33 15.16
N CYS A 259 17.97 -0.42 15.29
CA CYS A 259 17.16 0.54 16.06
C CYS A 259 16.27 -0.11 17.11
N ALA A 260 16.07 -1.44 17.09
CA ALA A 260 15.30 -2.11 18.14
C ALA A 260 16.10 -2.15 19.44
N PRO A 261 15.46 -2.03 20.61
CA PRO A 261 16.15 -2.23 21.87
C PRO A 261 16.62 -3.69 21.96
N SER A 262 17.86 -3.86 22.38
CA SER A 262 18.45 -5.16 22.74
C SER A 262 17.71 -5.79 23.92
#